data_0e7c68d97ffc574f315ea50b3ab6aa9f
#
_entry.id   0e7c68d97ffc574f315ea50b3ab6aa9f
#
_cell.length_a   1.000
_cell.length_b   1.000
_cell.length_c   1.000
_cell.angle_alpha   90.00
_cell.angle_beta   90.00
_cell.angle_gamma   90.00
#
_symmetry.space_group_name_H-M   'P 1'
#
loop_
_entity.id
_entity.type
_entity.pdbx_description
1 polymer ?
#
loop_
_entity_poly.entity_id
_entity_poly.type
_entity_poly.pdbx_seq_one_letter_code
_entity_poly.pdbx_strand_id
1 'polypeptide(L)'
;SQASGTSTNYGDYGWYGGLSNLEPGAGYLLKMSSSATLYYPEFDGMSRLNENTLAPLLPQTISDWEFNYAEFENIATATISLESREDSYGDIVAAFVDGECRGIAERSYFPFNDSYLYTLQIYSNAADLDNEKITFKYYDNVNNEIIEFSETVTFANNMVLGDGFDTFRLNNIIVPVVNDYSLSDAYPNPFNPTTEISFAIMESGNINLSIYDMTGRLVNTLFDGNISKGYHRASWDGLDANG
;
A
#
# COMPACT_ATOMS: atom_id res chain seq x y z
N SER A 1 3.01 16.09 -9.87
CA SER A 1 3.40 15.14 -8.83
C SER A 1 3.29 15.84 -7.50
N GLN A 2 2.63 15.24 -6.57
CA GLN A 2 2.41 15.85 -5.30
C GLN A 2 2.86 14.88 -4.24
N ALA A 3 3.91 15.29 -3.51
CA ALA A 3 4.32 14.60 -2.33
C ALA A 3 3.19 14.74 -1.30
N SER A 4 2.35 13.73 -1.17
CA SER A 4 1.47 13.60 -0.03
C SER A 4 2.26 12.95 1.09
N GLY A 5 2.40 13.61 2.21
CA GLY A 5 3.12 13.06 3.35
C GLY A 5 2.81 13.85 4.61
N THR A 6 2.99 13.22 5.75
CA THR A 6 2.97 13.90 7.04
C THR A 6 4.35 13.92 7.65
N SER A 7 4.66 14.96 8.42
CA SER A 7 5.83 15.00 9.28
C SER A 7 5.44 15.50 10.65
N THR A 8 5.94 14.85 11.69
CA THR A 8 5.70 15.21 13.09
C THR A 8 6.97 15.75 13.71
N ASN A 9 6.87 16.84 14.45
CA ASN A 9 7.99 17.38 15.22
C ASN A 9 8.00 16.76 16.62
N TYR A 10 9.12 16.13 16.95
CA TYR A 10 9.36 15.50 18.26
C TYR A 10 10.25 16.36 19.17
N GLY A 11 10.09 17.68 19.11
CA GLY A 11 10.82 18.61 19.97
C GLY A 11 12.30 18.67 19.61
N ASP A 12 13.18 18.39 20.58
CA ASP A 12 14.63 18.46 20.39
C ASP A 12 15.17 17.48 19.34
N TYR A 13 14.38 16.50 18.95
CA TYR A 13 14.73 15.50 17.95
C TYR A 13 14.38 15.91 16.50
N GLY A 14 13.61 17.00 16.32
CA GLY A 14 13.30 17.55 14.99
C GLY A 14 12.05 16.96 14.32
N TRP A 15 11.98 17.10 12.99
CA TRP A 15 10.88 16.67 12.16
C TRP A 15 11.13 15.32 11.54
N TYR A 16 10.15 14.41 11.64
CA TYR A 16 10.20 13.07 11.06
C TYR A 16 8.88 12.72 10.37
N GLY A 17 8.96 12.04 9.24
CA GLY A 17 7.82 11.61 8.45
C GLY A 17 8.09 11.62 6.95
N GLY A 18 7.10 11.28 6.16
CA GLY A 18 7.19 11.22 4.70
C GLY A 18 7.30 12.59 4.02
N LEU A 19 7.01 13.70 4.73
CA LEU A 19 7.15 15.07 4.21
C LEU A 19 8.54 15.60 4.56
N SER A 20 9.48 15.49 3.64
CA SER A 20 10.87 15.96 3.82
C SER A 20 11.07 17.42 3.45
N ASN A 21 10.27 17.95 2.54
CA ASN A 21 10.36 19.34 2.06
C ASN A 21 8.96 19.92 1.84
N LEU A 22 8.81 21.23 2.08
CA LEU A 22 7.64 21.98 1.64
C LEU A 22 7.85 22.46 0.22
N GLU A 23 6.90 22.18 -0.67
CA GLU A 23 6.97 22.61 -2.07
C GLU A 23 6.23 23.93 -2.29
N PRO A 24 6.78 24.85 -3.10
CA PRO A 24 6.08 26.08 -3.44
C PRO A 24 4.76 25.79 -4.17
N GLY A 25 3.68 26.43 -3.72
CA GLY A 25 2.35 26.29 -4.33
C GLY A 25 1.52 25.13 -3.79
N ALA A 26 2.09 24.29 -2.92
CA ALA A 26 1.33 23.27 -2.20
C ALA A 26 0.71 23.82 -0.91
N GLY A 27 -0.45 23.31 -0.53
CA GLY A 27 -1.07 23.62 0.75
C GLY A 27 -0.65 22.63 1.82
N TYR A 28 -0.37 23.13 3.04
CA TYR A 28 0.04 22.30 4.17
C TYR A 28 -0.79 22.66 5.40
N LEU A 29 -1.24 21.63 6.13
CA LEU A 29 -1.88 21.79 7.41
C LEU A 29 -0.85 21.65 8.52
N LEU A 30 -0.66 22.72 9.31
CA LEU A 30 0.20 22.69 10.49
C LEU A 30 -0.63 22.59 11.77
N LYS A 31 -0.57 21.44 12.44
CA LYS A 31 -1.17 21.24 13.75
C LYS A 31 -0.12 21.48 14.84
N MET A 32 -0.40 22.36 15.77
CA MET A 32 0.54 22.72 16.84
C MET A 32 -0.11 22.50 18.20
N SER A 33 0.67 21.97 19.16
CA SER A 33 0.24 21.79 20.56
C SER A 33 0.25 23.08 21.38
N SER A 34 0.99 24.09 20.91
CA SER A 34 1.09 25.42 21.53
C SER A 34 1.33 26.49 20.47
N SER A 35 1.13 27.75 20.83
CA SER A 35 1.43 28.87 19.92
C SER A 35 2.91 28.91 19.59
N ALA A 36 3.23 29.00 18.30
CA ALA A 36 4.58 29.21 17.82
C ALA A 36 4.57 30.08 16.56
N THR A 37 5.71 30.64 16.21
CA THR A 37 5.88 31.45 15.00
C THR A 37 6.60 30.61 13.94
N LEU A 38 5.97 30.48 12.76
CA LEU A 38 6.58 29.83 11.61
C LEU A 38 7.39 30.87 10.84
N TYR A 39 8.68 30.63 10.70
CA TYR A 39 9.58 31.44 9.87
C TYR A 39 9.81 30.77 8.53
N TYR A 40 9.47 31.44 7.44
CA TYR A 40 9.91 31.05 6.11
C TYR A 40 11.25 31.74 5.82
N PRO A 41 12.30 31.02 5.43
CA PRO A 41 13.51 31.65 4.96
C PRO A 41 13.19 32.50 3.72
N GLU A 42 13.77 33.70 3.63
CA GLU A 42 13.70 34.48 2.39
C GLU A 42 14.39 33.71 1.27
N PHE A 43 13.63 33.42 0.22
CA PHE A 43 14.15 32.75 -0.97
C PHE A 43 14.97 33.75 -1.81
N ASP A 44 16.27 33.61 -1.77
CA ASP A 44 17.14 34.32 -2.67
C ASP A 44 17.29 33.52 -3.99
N GLY A 45 16.41 33.81 -4.93
CA GLY A 45 16.41 33.25 -6.28
C GLY A 45 15.40 32.16 -6.55
N MET A 46 14.55 32.37 -7.56
CA MET A 46 13.67 31.35 -8.13
C MET A 46 14.51 30.26 -8.82
N SER A 47 14.82 29.21 -8.12
CA SER A 47 15.20 27.96 -8.75
C SER A 47 13.92 27.36 -9.36
N ARG A 48 13.77 27.41 -10.68
CA ARG A 48 12.76 26.64 -11.38
C ARG A 48 13.06 25.18 -11.08
N LEU A 49 12.22 24.55 -10.28
CA LEU A 49 12.23 23.11 -10.14
C LEU A 49 12.06 22.51 -11.54
N ASN A 50 12.95 21.62 -11.93
CA ASN A 50 12.80 20.86 -13.16
C ASN A 50 11.46 20.10 -13.07
N GLU A 51 10.54 20.42 -13.98
CA GLU A 51 9.20 19.80 -14.09
C GLU A 51 9.25 18.31 -14.47
N ASN A 52 10.40 17.65 -14.35
CA ASN A 52 10.63 16.29 -14.82
C ASN A 52 10.88 15.24 -13.73
N THR A 53 10.62 15.52 -12.47
CA THR A 53 10.43 14.44 -11.51
C THR A 53 8.95 13.98 -11.62
N LEU A 54 8.70 13.11 -12.58
CA LEU A 54 7.48 12.31 -12.55
C LEU A 54 7.44 11.61 -11.20
N ALA A 55 6.34 11.76 -10.47
CA ALA A 55 6.08 10.90 -9.32
C ALA A 55 6.33 9.45 -9.78
N PRO A 56 6.98 8.61 -8.99
CA PRO A 56 7.10 7.21 -9.33
C PRO A 56 5.70 6.68 -9.63
N LEU A 57 5.53 6.11 -10.83
CA LEU A 57 4.26 5.50 -11.20
C LEU A 57 4.02 4.36 -10.20
N LEU A 58 2.81 4.29 -9.68
CA LEU A 58 2.41 3.16 -8.86
C LEU A 58 2.58 1.85 -9.64
N PRO A 59 2.95 0.75 -8.98
CA PRO A 59 2.94 -0.56 -9.60
C PRO A 59 1.59 -0.84 -10.28
N GLN A 60 1.60 -1.55 -11.40
CA GLN A 60 0.39 -1.81 -12.18
C GLN A 60 -0.71 -2.50 -11.36
N THR A 61 -0.33 -3.33 -10.39
CA THR A 61 -1.26 -4.03 -9.47
C THR A 61 -2.10 -3.09 -8.63
N ILE A 62 -1.60 -1.88 -8.36
CA ILE A 62 -2.26 -0.84 -7.54
C ILE A 62 -2.41 0.47 -8.32
N SER A 63 -2.43 0.42 -9.65
CA SER A 63 -2.59 1.62 -10.48
C SER A 63 -3.92 2.35 -10.26
N ASP A 64 -4.93 1.65 -9.78
CA ASP A 64 -6.24 2.18 -9.37
C ASP A 64 -6.23 2.87 -7.99
N TRP A 65 -5.10 2.88 -7.28
CA TRP A 65 -4.95 3.61 -6.02
C TRP A 65 -4.58 5.09 -6.23
N GLU A 66 -4.47 5.51 -7.49
CA GLU A 66 -4.33 6.93 -7.80
C GLU A 66 -5.61 7.70 -7.41
N PHE A 67 -5.44 8.85 -6.80
CA PHE A 67 -6.53 9.75 -6.43
C PHE A 67 -6.06 11.22 -6.52
N ASN A 68 -7.02 12.13 -6.68
CA ASN A 68 -6.75 13.56 -6.72
C ASN A 68 -7.16 14.20 -5.39
N TYR A 69 -6.20 14.43 -4.50
CA TYR A 69 -6.48 15.04 -3.18
C TYR A 69 -7.11 16.43 -3.27
N ALA A 70 -6.92 17.19 -4.38
CA ALA A 70 -7.52 18.52 -4.54
C ALA A 70 -9.05 18.49 -4.67
N GLU A 71 -9.66 17.32 -4.80
CA GLU A 71 -11.10 17.12 -4.84
C GLU A 71 -11.73 17.01 -3.46
N PHE A 72 -10.90 17.00 -2.40
CA PHE A 72 -11.35 16.79 -1.03
C PHE A 72 -11.13 18.04 -0.16
N GLU A 73 -12.08 18.32 0.71
CA GLU A 73 -12.07 19.49 1.59
C GLU A 73 -11.53 19.17 3.00
N ASN A 74 -11.62 17.91 3.42
CA ASN A 74 -11.29 17.46 4.77
C ASN A 74 -10.11 16.48 4.75
N ILE A 75 -9.34 16.49 5.83
CA ILE A 75 -8.16 15.67 5.98
C ILE A 75 -8.09 15.05 7.38
N ALA A 76 -7.61 13.82 7.44
CA ALA A 76 -7.17 13.14 8.66
C ALA A 76 -5.74 12.63 8.47
N THR A 77 -5.06 12.31 9.54
CA THR A 77 -3.72 11.72 9.51
C THR A 77 -3.70 10.42 10.28
N ALA A 78 -2.94 9.43 9.78
CA ALA A 78 -2.73 8.18 10.46
C ALA A 78 -1.24 7.82 10.47
N THR A 79 -0.75 7.35 11.60
CA THR A 79 0.57 6.72 11.71
C THR A 79 0.35 5.25 12.00
N ILE A 80 0.71 4.41 11.03
CA ILE A 80 0.35 3.00 10.98
C ILE A 80 1.59 2.13 11.11
N SER A 81 1.46 1.02 11.83
CA SER A 81 2.43 -0.08 11.83
C SER A 81 1.74 -1.41 11.50
N LEU A 82 2.51 -2.33 10.92
CA LEU A 82 2.10 -3.70 10.65
C LEU A 82 2.76 -4.63 11.68
N GLU A 83 1.96 -5.40 12.43
CA GLU A 83 2.52 -6.27 13.48
C GLU A 83 2.97 -7.65 12.97
N SER A 84 2.40 -8.11 11.87
CA SER A 84 2.53 -9.51 11.45
C SER A 84 3.44 -9.74 10.24
N ARG A 85 4.11 -8.71 9.75
CA ARG A 85 4.92 -8.79 8.52
C ARG A 85 6.23 -8.02 8.65
N GLU A 86 7.25 -8.55 7.97
CA GLU A 86 8.48 -7.79 7.71
C GLU A 86 8.24 -6.85 6.54
N ASP A 87 8.39 -5.55 6.79
CA ASP A 87 8.22 -4.52 5.77
C ASP A 87 9.39 -4.51 4.80
N SER A 88 9.10 -4.35 3.50
CA SER A 88 10.09 -4.26 2.44
C SER A 88 10.08 -2.89 1.76
N TYR A 89 11.14 -2.58 1.04
CA TYR A 89 11.19 -1.36 0.23
C TYR A 89 10.15 -1.45 -0.90
N GLY A 90 9.39 -0.36 -1.10
CA GLY A 90 8.33 -0.30 -2.10
C GLY A 90 6.97 -0.81 -1.62
N ASP A 91 6.87 -1.22 -0.35
CA ASP A 91 5.58 -1.55 0.26
C ASP A 91 4.76 -0.28 0.51
N ILE A 92 3.45 -0.38 0.32
CA ILE A 92 2.52 0.75 0.41
C ILE A 92 1.33 0.37 1.28
N VAL A 93 0.96 1.26 2.20
CA VAL A 93 -0.34 1.21 2.90
C VAL A 93 -1.26 2.25 2.29
N ALA A 94 -2.51 1.89 2.06
CA ALA A 94 -3.53 2.79 1.54
C ALA A 94 -4.81 2.76 2.37
N ALA A 95 -5.50 3.90 2.41
CA ALA A 95 -6.82 4.06 3.00
C ALA A 95 -7.89 4.17 1.92
N PHE A 96 -9.04 3.57 2.17
CA PHE A 96 -10.17 3.52 1.25
C PHE A 96 -11.47 3.89 1.95
N VAL A 97 -12.37 4.51 1.19
CA VAL A 97 -13.76 4.72 1.56
C VAL A 97 -14.62 4.24 0.40
N ASP A 98 -15.55 3.33 0.66
CA ASP A 98 -16.43 2.71 -0.35
C ASP A 98 -15.70 2.15 -1.58
N GLY A 99 -14.46 1.65 -1.35
CA GLY A 99 -13.60 1.10 -2.40
C GLY A 99 -12.76 2.11 -3.17
N GLU A 100 -12.94 3.42 -2.94
CA GLU A 100 -12.12 4.47 -3.54
C GLU A 100 -10.92 4.80 -2.67
N CYS A 101 -9.74 4.93 -3.28
CA CYS A 101 -8.53 5.31 -2.57
C CYS A 101 -8.63 6.76 -2.07
N ARG A 102 -8.27 6.97 -0.80
CA ARG A 102 -8.32 8.26 -0.11
C ARG A 102 -6.98 8.68 0.46
N GLY A 103 -5.95 7.87 0.29
CA GLY A 103 -4.61 8.16 0.73
C GLY A 103 -3.69 6.97 0.60
N ILE A 104 -2.42 7.23 0.30
CA ILE A 104 -1.36 6.23 0.24
C ILE A 104 -0.14 6.70 1.00
N ALA A 105 0.62 5.77 1.57
CA ALA A 105 1.90 6.03 2.21
C ALA A 105 2.88 4.91 1.93
N GLU A 106 4.10 5.28 1.57
CA GLU A 106 5.26 4.40 1.59
C GLU A 106 5.80 4.30 3.02
N ARG A 107 6.53 3.21 3.31
CA ARG A 107 7.17 3.07 4.60
C ARG A 107 8.26 4.11 4.82
N SER A 108 8.37 4.62 6.02
CA SER A 108 9.43 5.52 6.47
C SER A 108 10.09 5.00 7.74
N TYR A 109 11.41 5.13 7.82
CA TYR A 109 12.15 4.71 9.00
C TYR A 109 11.95 5.68 10.15
N PHE A 110 11.61 5.14 11.33
CA PHE A 110 11.43 5.89 12.56
C PHE A 110 12.56 5.54 13.56
N PRO A 111 13.57 6.41 13.71
CA PRO A 111 14.82 6.06 14.38
C PRO A 111 14.71 5.93 15.91
N PHE A 112 13.61 6.39 16.52
CA PHE A 112 13.48 6.40 17.98
C PHE A 112 13.21 5.03 18.59
N ASN A 113 12.63 4.12 17.84
CA ASN A 113 12.37 2.75 18.26
C ASN A 113 12.85 1.72 17.23
N ASP A 114 13.68 2.16 16.25
CA ASP A 114 14.26 1.31 15.20
C ASP A 114 13.18 0.54 14.41
N SER A 115 12.13 1.26 14.00
CA SER A 115 10.99 0.67 13.28
C SER A 115 10.69 1.37 11.96
N TYR A 116 9.84 0.75 11.15
CA TYR A 116 9.27 1.37 9.98
C TYR A 116 7.79 1.66 10.20
N LEU A 117 7.34 2.83 9.75
CA LEU A 117 5.98 3.32 9.90
C LEU A 117 5.45 3.82 8.57
N TYR A 118 4.12 3.83 8.44
CA TYR A 118 3.40 4.41 7.32
C TYR A 118 2.66 5.65 7.82
N THR A 119 3.08 6.83 7.36
CA THR A 119 2.45 8.11 7.74
C THR A 119 1.51 8.54 6.63
N LEU A 120 0.22 8.34 6.84
CA LEU A 120 -0.84 8.45 5.85
C LEU A 120 -1.66 9.72 6.04
N GLN A 121 -1.89 10.47 4.98
CA GLN A 121 -2.94 11.48 4.90
C GLN A 121 -4.18 10.85 4.27
N ILE A 122 -5.33 11.02 4.92
CA ILE A 122 -6.60 10.44 4.49
C ILE A 122 -7.56 11.59 4.18
N TYR A 123 -8.07 11.61 2.97
CA TYR A 123 -8.88 12.69 2.44
C TYR A 123 -10.35 12.31 2.34
N SER A 124 -11.25 13.27 2.62
CA SER A 124 -12.68 13.06 2.53
C SER A 124 -13.42 14.37 2.27
N ASN A 125 -14.63 14.25 1.71
CA ASN A 125 -15.62 15.32 1.65
C ASN A 125 -16.73 15.15 2.71
N ALA A 126 -16.66 14.07 3.51
CA ALA A 126 -17.62 13.81 4.55
C ALA A 126 -17.57 14.90 5.63
N ALA A 127 -18.72 15.40 6.03
CA ALA A 127 -18.85 16.12 7.28
C ALA A 127 -18.69 15.14 8.46
N ASP A 128 -18.32 15.65 9.66
CA ASP A 128 -18.08 14.82 10.85
C ASP A 128 -19.26 13.91 11.26
N LEU A 129 -20.44 14.14 10.69
CA LEU A 129 -21.66 13.39 10.98
C LEU A 129 -21.98 12.28 9.97
N ASP A 130 -21.24 12.18 8.87
CA ASP A 130 -21.59 11.26 7.78
C ASP A 130 -21.16 9.79 8.07
N ASN A 131 -20.44 9.56 9.17
CA ASN A 131 -19.98 8.23 9.62
C ASN A 131 -19.25 7.44 8.52
N GLU A 132 -18.53 8.14 7.65
CA GLU A 132 -17.74 7.51 6.57
C GLU A 132 -16.70 6.57 7.17
N LYS A 133 -16.68 5.31 6.70
CA LYS A 133 -15.77 4.29 7.22
C LYS A 133 -14.52 4.18 6.36
N ILE A 134 -13.39 4.35 6.99
CA ILE A 134 -12.08 4.10 6.39
C ILE A 134 -11.74 2.63 6.56
N THR A 135 -11.33 1.99 5.49
CA THR A 135 -10.72 0.65 5.45
C THR A 135 -9.27 0.76 4.97
N PHE A 136 -8.47 -0.27 5.21
CA PHE A 136 -7.05 -0.25 4.90
C PHE A 136 -6.64 -1.44 4.04
N LYS A 137 -5.73 -1.18 3.09
CA LYS A 137 -5.07 -2.20 2.30
C LYS A 137 -3.57 -1.97 2.33
N TYR A 138 -2.83 -3.05 2.17
CA TYR A 138 -1.38 -3.06 2.08
C TYR A 138 -0.96 -3.74 0.78
N TYR A 139 -0.07 -3.12 0.08
CA TYR A 139 0.59 -3.70 -1.08
C TYR A 139 1.97 -4.20 -0.69
N ASP A 140 2.14 -5.51 -0.79
CA ASP A 140 3.41 -6.21 -0.62
C ASP A 140 4.16 -6.18 -1.96
N ASN A 141 5.18 -5.36 -2.07
CA ASN A 141 5.93 -5.17 -3.31
C ASN A 141 6.76 -6.42 -3.68
N VAL A 142 7.20 -7.19 -2.70
CA VAL A 142 8.02 -8.40 -2.95
C VAL A 142 7.17 -9.51 -3.57
N ASN A 143 5.97 -9.71 -3.04
CA ASN A 143 5.06 -10.76 -3.50
C ASN A 143 4.07 -10.26 -4.56
N ASN A 144 4.06 -8.95 -4.86
CA ASN A 144 3.10 -8.30 -5.76
C ASN A 144 1.64 -8.64 -5.38
N GLU A 145 1.33 -8.52 -4.08
CA GLU A 145 0.06 -8.95 -3.49
C GLU A 145 -0.61 -7.79 -2.75
N ILE A 146 -1.94 -7.72 -2.82
CA ILE A 146 -2.75 -6.80 -2.02
C ILE A 146 -3.36 -7.56 -0.85
N ILE A 147 -3.17 -7.01 0.35
CA ILE A 147 -3.68 -7.56 1.60
C ILE A 147 -4.67 -6.56 2.17
N GLU A 148 -5.86 -7.04 2.52
CA GLU A 148 -6.90 -6.23 3.16
C GLU A 148 -6.93 -6.49 4.66
N PHE A 149 -7.19 -5.43 5.43
CA PHE A 149 -7.32 -5.50 6.88
C PHE A 149 -8.77 -5.31 7.31
N SER A 150 -9.15 -5.95 8.43
CA SER A 150 -10.50 -5.83 8.98
C SER A 150 -10.69 -4.61 9.86
N GLU A 151 -9.61 -3.96 10.26
CA GLU A 151 -9.66 -2.73 11.03
C GLU A 151 -10.34 -1.63 10.21
N THR A 152 -11.26 -0.94 10.84
CA THR A 152 -11.96 0.21 10.25
C THR A 152 -11.98 1.37 11.22
N VAL A 153 -11.96 2.58 10.70
CA VAL A 153 -12.04 3.81 11.48
C VAL A 153 -13.12 4.70 10.87
N THR A 154 -13.91 5.36 11.71
CA THR A 154 -14.81 6.40 11.23
C THR A 154 -14.03 7.68 10.98
N PHE A 155 -14.17 8.25 9.80
CA PHE A 155 -13.52 9.51 9.44
C PHE A 155 -14.01 10.64 10.34
N ALA A 156 -13.09 11.47 10.80
CA ALA A 156 -13.38 12.77 11.41
C ALA A 156 -12.36 13.80 10.91
N ASN A 157 -12.83 14.97 10.56
CA ASN A 157 -11.97 16.03 10.06
C ASN A 157 -10.89 16.42 11.09
N ASN A 158 -9.65 16.55 10.66
CA ASN A 158 -8.47 16.80 11.50
C ASN A 158 -8.18 15.69 12.54
N MET A 159 -8.75 14.49 12.39
CA MET A 159 -8.43 13.35 13.22
C MET A 159 -6.94 12.99 13.07
N VAL A 160 -6.34 12.64 14.20
CA VAL A 160 -4.99 12.06 14.24
C VAL A 160 -5.09 10.67 14.84
N LEU A 161 -4.76 9.67 14.05
CA LEU A 161 -4.82 8.26 14.41
C LEU A 161 -3.42 7.72 14.62
N GLY A 162 -3.03 7.53 15.87
CA GLY A 162 -1.69 7.12 16.26
C GLY A 162 -0.61 8.19 16.04
N ASP A 163 0.57 7.90 16.54
CA ASP A 163 1.80 8.68 16.35
C ASP A 163 3.01 7.75 16.21
N GLY A 164 4.25 8.28 16.22
CA GLY A 164 5.44 7.46 16.03
C GLY A 164 5.76 6.51 17.18
N PHE A 165 5.18 6.71 18.38
CA PHE A 165 5.39 5.86 19.56
C PHE A 165 4.18 4.97 19.86
N ASP A 166 2.96 5.46 19.56
CA ASP A 166 1.71 4.72 19.72
C ASP A 166 0.96 4.70 18.38
N THR A 167 1.36 3.77 17.53
CA THR A 167 0.85 3.65 16.18
C THR A 167 -0.55 3.03 16.13
N PHE A 168 -1.31 3.36 15.11
CA PHE A 168 -2.46 2.56 14.74
C PHE A 168 -2.00 1.25 14.08
N ARG A 169 -2.38 0.11 14.68
CA ARG A 169 -1.88 -1.20 14.28
C ARG A 169 -2.84 -1.92 13.37
N LEU A 170 -2.34 -2.34 12.21
CA LEU A 170 -3.04 -3.23 11.30
C LEU A 170 -2.49 -4.64 11.48
N ASN A 171 -3.33 -5.56 11.99
CA ASN A 171 -2.91 -6.92 12.29
C ASN A 171 -3.95 -7.99 11.91
N ASN A 172 -5.21 -7.60 11.67
CA ASN A 172 -6.28 -8.54 11.33
C ASN A 172 -6.50 -8.61 9.81
N ILE A 173 -5.75 -9.48 9.15
CA ILE A 173 -5.85 -9.67 7.70
C ILE A 173 -7.20 -10.29 7.35
N ILE A 174 -7.90 -9.68 6.38
CA ILE A 174 -9.05 -10.30 5.74
C ILE A 174 -8.50 -11.36 4.78
N VAL A 175 -8.55 -12.62 5.19
CA VAL A 175 -8.26 -13.71 4.25
C VAL A 175 -9.47 -13.82 3.33
N PRO A 176 -9.32 -13.61 2.01
CA PRO A 176 -10.43 -13.75 1.08
C PRO A 176 -11.06 -15.13 1.24
N VAL A 177 -12.36 -15.18 1.43
CA VAL A 177 -13.06 -16.46 1.51
C VAL A 177 -13.15 -17.02 0.09
N VAL A 178 -12.30 -17.97 -0.21
CA VAL A 178 -12.40 -18.75 -1.44
C VAL A 178 -13.62 -19.66 -1.32
N ASN A 179 -14.64 -19.37 -2.12
CA ASN A 179 -15.89 -20.13 -2.12
C ASN A 179 -15.93 -21.24 -3.18
N ASP A 180 -14.94 -21.28 -4.07
CA ASP A 180 -14.83 -22.28 -5.15
C ASP A 180 -13.37 -22.48 -5.56
N TYR A 181 -13.08 -23.64 -6.13
CA TYR A 181 -11.81 -23.88 -6.78
C TYR A 181 -11.77 -23.13 -8.11
N SER A 182 -10.72 -22.41 -8.38
CA SER A 182 -10.52 -21.74 -9.66
C SER A 182 -9.11 -21.90 -10.18
N LEU A 183 -8.99 -21.84 -11.51
CA LEU A 183 -7.72 -21.83 -12.23
C LEU A 183 -7.86 -20.80 -13.33
N SER A 184 -6.99 -19.78 -13.33
CA SER A 184 -6.99 -18.75 -14.37
C SER A 184 -6.23 -19.20 -15.60
N ASP A 185 -6.47 -18.52 -16.71
CA ASP A 185 -5.58 -18.59 -17.85
C ASP A 185 -4.20 -18.05 -17.48
N ALA A 186 -3.17 -18.60 -18.13
CA ALA A 186 -1.80 -18.11 -17.96
C ALA A 186 -1.68 -16.68 -18.54
N TYR A 187 -1.11 -15.77 -17.76
CA TYR A 187 -0.88 -14.39 -18.20
C TYR A 187 0.53 -13.90 -17.80
N PRO A 188 1.25 -13.19 -18.70
CA PRO A 188 0.90 -12.92 -20.11
C PRO A 188 0.85 -14.18 -20.98
N ASN A 189 0.03 -14.17 -22.04
CA ASN A 189 0.01 -15.19 -23.08
C ASN A 189 -0.23 -14.53 -24.45
N PRO A 190 0.73 -14.48 -25.40
CA PRO A 190 2.08 -15.08 -25.31
C PRO A 190 2.98 -14.45 -24.24
N PHE A 191 3.93 -15.22 -23.70
CA PHE A 191 4.83 -14.81 -22.64
C PHE A 191 6.30 -14.74 -23.08
N ASN A 192 7.12 -13.95 -22.33
CA ASN A 192 8.56 -13.84 -22.53
C ASN A 192 9.22 -13.26 -21.25
N PRO A 193 10.07 -13.96 -20.53
CA PRO A 193 10.34 -15.42 -20.62
C PRO A 193 9.39 -16.26 -19.75
N THR A 194 8.56 -15.64 -18.90
CA THR A 194 7.71 -16.34 -17.93
C THR A 194 6.26 -15.95 -18.05
N THR A 195 5.38 -16.83 -17.59
CA THR A 195 3.95 -16.58 -17.41
C THR A 195 3.52 -17.00 -16.01
N GLU A 196 2.47 -16.39 -15.49
CA GLU A 196 1.87 -16.75 -14.19
C GLU A 196 0.51 -17.41 -14.39
N ILE A 197 0.20 -18.36 -13.53
CA ILE A 197 -1.08 -19.04 -13.42
C ILE A 197 -1.59 -18.80 -12.01
N SER A 198 -2.72 -18.10 -11.88
CA SER A 198 -3.37 -17.89 -10.59
C SER A 198 -4.41 -18.99 -10.36
N PHE A 199 -4.52 -19.46 -9.13
CA PHE A 199 -5.51 -20.47 -8.76
C PHE A 199 -6.01 -20.27 -7.33
N ALA A 200 -7.22 -20.76 -7.07
CA ALA A 200 -7.84 -20.65 -5.76
C ALA A 200 -8.17 -22.03 -5.19
N ILE A 201 -7.83 -22.21 -3.92
CA ILE A 201 -8.01 -23.44 -3.15
C ILE A 201 -9.03 -23.20 -2.03
N MET A 202 -10.18 -23.86 -2.12
CA MET A 202 -11.29 -23.71 -1.16
C MET A 202 -10.99 -24.36 0.20
N GLU A 203 -10.27 -25.47 0.22
CA GLU A 203 -9.91 -26.22 1.42
C GLU A 203 -8.42 -26.56 1.40
N SER A 204 -7.74 -26.38 2.54
CA SER A 204 -6.31 -26.76 2.67
C SER A 204 -6.14 -28.26 2.42
N GLY A 205 -5.17 -28.60 1.61
CA GLY A 205 -4.94 -30.01 1.23
C GLY A 205 -3.78 -30.20 0.28
N ASN A 206 -3.61 -31.44 -0.14
CA ASN A 206 -2.56 -31.78 -1.11
C ASN A 206 -3.07 -31.56 -2.52
N ILE A 207 -2.36 -30.75 -3.30
CA ILE A 207 -2.69 -30.48 -4.69
C ILE A 207 -1.49 -30.78 -5.60
N ASN A 208 -1.80 -31.03 -6.87
CA ASN A 208 -0.82 -31.10 -7.95
C ASN A 208 -1.25 -30.11 -9.06
N LEU A 209 -0.36 -29.17 -9.38
CA LEU A 209 -0.52 -28.24 -10.49
C LEU A 209 0.51 -28.59 -11.56
N SER A 210 0.05 -29.04 -12.70
CA SER A 210 0.92 -29.56 -13.76
C SER A 210 0.55 -29.01 -15.14
N ILE A 211 1.55 -28.86 -15.98
CA ILE A 211 1.41 -28.45 -17.39
C ILE A 211 1.46 -29.71 -18.27
N TYR A 212 0.51 -29.76 -19.20
CA TYR A 212 0.43 -30.84 -20.19
C TYR A 212 0.42 -30.25 -21.61
N ASP A 213 1.02 -30.97 -22.54
CA ASP A 213 0.93 -30.61 -23.96
C ASP A 213 -0.46 -31.03 -24.55
N MET A 214 -0.71 -30.65 -25.79
CA MET A 214 -1.97 -30.97 -26.50
C MET A 214 -2.21 -32.47 -26.70
N THR A 215 -1.20 -33.29 -26.51
CA THR A 215 -1.32 -34.77 -26.60
C THR A 215 -1.57 -35.40 -25.21
N GLY A 216 -1.63 -34.60 -24.16
CA GLY A 216 -1.82 -35.08 -22.79
C GLY A 216 -0.54 -35.55 -22.09
N ARG A 217 0.64 -35.29 -22.68
CA ARG A 217 1.92 -35.63 -22.06
C ARG A 217 2.28 -34.56 -21.05
N LEU A 218 2.72 -34.97 -19.86
CA LEU A 218 3.24 -34.09 -18.82
C LEU A 218 4.48 -33.34 -19.33
N VAL A 219 4.45 -32.01 -19.26
CA VAL A 219 5.56 -31.13 -19.60
C VAL A 219 6.32 -30.73 -18.34
N ASN A 220 5.61 -30.19 -17.32
CA ASN A 220 6.23 -29.77 -16.07
C ASN A 220 5.23 -29.88 -14.94
N THR A 221 5.71 -30.03 -13.69
CA THR A 221 4.91 -29.92 -12.47
C THR A 221 5.30 -28.65 -11.75
N LEU A 222 4.42 -27.68 -11.70
CA LEU A 222 4.67 -26.38 -11.10
C LEU A 222 4.56 -26.41 -9.58
N PHE A 223 3.67 -27.25 -9.07
CA PHE A 223 3.50 -27.45 -7.64
C PHE A 223 3.00 -28.88 -7.36
N ASP A 224 3.53 -29.49 -6.32
CA ASP A 224 3.08 -30.78 -5.80
C ASP A 224 3.30 -30.81 -4.28
N GLY A 225 2.23 -30.76 -3.49
CA GLY A 225 2.35 -30.73 -2.05
C GLY A 225 1.12 -30.16 -1.34
N ASN A 226 1.29 -29.97 -0.03
CA ASN A 226 0.26 -29.41 0.82
C ASN A 226 0.20 -27.89 0.69
N ILE A 227 -1.00 -27.35 0.49
CA ILE A 227 -1.23 -25.92 0.35
C ILE A 227 -2.42 -25.49 1.24
N SER A 228 -2.37 -24.28 1.78
CA SER A 228 -3.47 -23.70 2.54
C SER A 228 -4.62 -23.25 1.62
N LYS A 229 -5.82 -23.15 2.15
CA LYS A 229 -6.90 -22.48 1.43
C LYS A 229 -6.51 -21.03 1.14
N GLY A 230 -6.93 -20.50 -0.01
CA GLY A 230 -6.61 -19.13 -0.42
C GLY A 230 -6.34 -19.03 -1.91
N TYR A 231 -5.90 -17.85 -2.31
CA TYR A 231 -5.44 -17.57 -3.67
C TYR A 231 -3.94 -17.79 -3.75
N HIS A 232 -3.50 -18.43 -4.83
CA HIS A 232 -2.11 -18.81 -5.05
C HIS A 232 -1.70 -18.50 -6.49
N ARG A 233 -0.38 -18.41 -6.70
CA ARG A 233 0.22 -18.20 -8.02
C ARG A 233 1.35 -19.17 -8.24
N ALA A 234 1.51 -19.62 -9.47
CA ALA A 234 2.65 -20.40 -9.92
C ALA A 234 3.21 -19.78 -11.21
N SER A 235 4.53 -19.65 -11.28
CA SER A 235 5.20 -19.15 -12.46
C SER A 235 5.72 -20.31 -13.31
N TRP A 236 5.67 -20.16 -14.64
CA TRP A 236 6.22 -21.10 -15.60
C TRP A 236 7.06 -20.37 -16.65
N ASP A 237 8.23 -20.89 -16.91
CA ASP A 237 9.22 -20.35 -17.83
C ASP A 237 9.16 -20.96 -19.25
N GLY A 238 8.18 -21.82 -19.50
CA GLY A 238 8.01 -22.49 -20.79
C GLY A 238 8.86 -23.74 -20.98
N LEU A 239 9.68 -24.10 -19.98
CA LEU A 239 10.57 -25.26 -20.07
C LEU A 239 9.89 -26.53 -19.53
N ASP A 240 10.35 -27.67 -19.98
CA ASP A 240 9.95 -28.96 -19.42
C ASP A 240 10.76 -29.29 -18.15
N ALA A 241 10.48 -30.42 -17.51
CA ALA A 241 11.16 -30.85 -16.29
C ALA A 241 12.67 -31.10 -16.44
N ASN A 242 13.20 -31.04 -17.66
CA ASN A 242 14.63 -31.26 -17.94
C ASN A 242 15.35 -29.95 -18.34
N GLY A 243 14.65 -28.84 -18.49
CA GLY A 243 15.17 -27.48 -18.83
C GLY A 243 15.23 -27.20 -20.32
#